data_1289f88a44f7f906edb089b07cd8341c
#
_entry.id   1289f88a44f7f906edb089b07cd8341c
#
_cell.length_a   1.000
_cell.length_b   1.000
_cell.length_c   1.000
_cell.angle_alpha   90.00
_cell.angle_beta   90.00
_cell.angle_gamma   90.00
#
_symmetry.space_group_name_H-M   'P 1'
#
loop_
_entity.id
_entity.type
_entity.pdbx_description
1 polymer ?
#
loop_
_entity_poly.entity_id
_entity_poly.type
_entity_poly.pdbx_seq_one_letter_code
_entity_poly.pdbx_strand_id
1 'polypeptide(L)'
;MDHSGLIRYNPLKGVQDMGNVWTLAKAGKRLVCILHTHPMGWELRVWYGTELVRSQVCPRQEDVLSTAEKWKATALTDGWAE
;
A
#
# COMPACT_ATOMS: atom_id res chain seq x y z
N MET A 1 -16.13 6.74 17.69
CA MET A 1 -15.83 6.49 17.21
C MET A 1 -15.76 6.15 16.91
N ASP A 2 -15.33 5.93 16.94
CA ASP A 2 -14.95 5.33 16.56
C ASP A 2 -14.82 5.16 16.15
N HIS A 3 -14.73 5.03 16.21
CA HIS A 3 -14.22 4.68 15.82
C HIS A 3 -14.40 4.38 15.30
N SER A 4 -14.73 4.43 15.37
CA SER A 4 -14.62 4.16 14.78
C SER A 4 -14.48 3.86 14.15
N GLY A 5 -15.00 3.92 13.68
CA GLY A 5 -14.59 3.44 13.05
C GLY A 5 -13.64 3.21 12.94
N LEU A 6 -13.75 3.46 13.09
CA LEU A 6 -12.74 3.36 13.17
C LEU A 6 -11.85 2.49 12.75
N ILE A 7 -11.22 2.88 12.67
CA ILE A 7 -10.04 2.14 12.52
C ILE A 7 -9.99 0.97 13.40
N ARG A 8 -9.56 -0.11 12.82
CA ARG A 8 -9.51 -1.29 13.52
C ARG A 8 -8.12 -1.57 13.95
N TYR A 9 -7.74 -1.06 15.04
CA TYR A 9 -6.43 -1.29 15.59
C TYR A 9 -6.31 -2.73 16.08
N ASN A 10 -5.29 -3.43 15.66
CA ASN A 10 -5.05 -4.80 16.08
C ASN A 10 -3.64 -4.92 16.62
N PRO A 11 -3.44 -4.72 17.91
CA PRO A 11 -2.09 -4.70 18.48
C PRO A 11 -1.40 -6.06 18.43
N LEU A 12 -2.15 -7.14 18.34
CA LEU A 12 -1.54 -8.45 18.34
C LEU A 12 -0.78 -8.74 17.07
N LYS A 13 -1.14 -8.06 15.98
CA LYS A 13 -0.53 -8.31 14.70
C LYS A 13 0.66 -7.40 14.44
N GLY A 14 0.73 -6.29 15.10
CA GLY A 14 1.78 -5.31 14.82
C GLY A 14 1.71 -4.75 13.41
N VAL A 15 0.63 -5.02 12.69
CA VAL A 15 0.44 -4.56 11.33
C VAL A 15 -0.98 -4.06 11.20
N GLN A 16 -1.13 -2.89 10.61
CA GLN A 16 -2.42 -2.27 10.47
C GLN A 16 -2.51 -1.61 9.11
N ASP A 17 -3.65 -1.80 8.44
CA ASP A 17 -3.92 -1.17 7.16
C ASP A 17 -4.18 0.31 7.41
N MET A 18 -3.31 1.16 6.89
CA MET A 18 -3.44 2.61 7.05
C MET A 18 -4.08 3.27 5.86
N GLY A 19 -4.34 2.52 4.81
CA GLY A 19 -5.09 3.05 3.71
C GLY A 19 -4.45 2.82 2.36
N ASN A 20 -5.24 3.15 1.36
CA ASN A 20 -4.91 3.00 -0.03
C ASN A 20 -4.07 4.18 -0.48
N VAL A 21 -2.88 3.92 -1.00
CA VAL A 21 -1.98 4.97 -1.47
C VAL A 21 -2.32 5.34 -2.90
N TRP A 22 -2.48 4.33 -3.77
CA TRP A 22 -2.93 4.55 -5.13
C TRP A 22 -3.56 3.28 -5.68
N THR A 23 -4.43 3.46 -6.68
CA THR A 23 -5.05 2.38 -7.41
C THR A 23 -4.91 2.68 -8.89
N LEU A 24 -4.45 1.69 -9.65
CA LEU A 24 -4.33 1.81 -11.09
C LEU A 24 -5.12 0.70 -11.76
N ALA A 25 -5.51 0.92 -13.01
CA ALA A 25 -6.32 -0.05 -13.74
C ALA A 25 -5.69 -0.32 -15.10
N LYS A 26 -5.91 -1.53 -15.59
CA LYS A 26 -5.44 -1.94 -16.91
C LYS A 26 -6.27 -3.13 -17.37
N ALA A 27 -6.95 -2.97 -18.49
CA ALA A 27 -7.73 -4.04 -19.10
C ALA A 27 -8.70 -4.71 -18.12
N GLY A 28 -9.37 -3.89 -17.31
CA GLY A 28 -10.35 -4.40 -16.35
C GLY A 28 -9.76 -4.96 -15.07
N LYS A 29 -8.44 -4.89 -14.90
CA LYS A 29 -7.77 -5.38 -13.71
C LYS A 29 -7.27 -4.22 -12.88
N ARG A 30 -7.00 -4.47 -11.59
CA ARG A 30 -6.56 -3.43 -10.67
C ARG A 30 -5.25 -3.77 -10.03
N LEU A 31 -4.45 -2.73 -9.84
CA LEU A 31 -3.21 -2.79 -9.10
C LEU A 31 -3.34 -1.78 -7.96
N VAL A 32 -3.23 -2.26 -6.73
CA VAL A 32 -3.52 -1.44 -5.55
C VAL A 32 -2.30 -1.41 -4.63
N CYS A 33 -1.89 -0.21 -4.25
CA CYS A 33 -0.80 -0.03 -3.30
C CYS A 33 -1.40 0.39 -1.96
N ILE A 34 -1.12 -0.37 -0.92
CA ILE A 34 -1.68 -0.15 0.39
C ILE A 34 -0.56 0.02 1.40
N LEU A 35 -0.72 0.98 2.29
CA LEU A 35 0.22 1.24 3.36
C LEU A 35 -0.23 0.54 4.63
N HIS A 36 0.70 -0.16 5.27
CA HIS A 36 0.45 -0.84 6.53
C HIS A 36 1.47 -0.38 7.56
N THR A 37 1.10 -0.43 8.83
CA THR A 37 2.08 -0.28 9.89
C THR A 37 2.92 -1.55 9.98
N HIS A 38 4.12 -1.41 10.51
CA HIS A 38 5.05 -2.53 10.63
C HIS A 38 5.91 -2.29 11.87
N PRO A 39 6.31 -3.35 12.60
CA PRO A 39 7.16 -3.15 13.78
C PRO A 39 8.44 -2.37 13.51
N MET A 40 8.95 -2.44 12.28
CA MET A 40 10.16 -1.73 11.89
C MET A 40 9.87 -0.42 11.15
N GLY A 41 8.63 0.09 11.20
CA GLY A 41 8.27 1.31 10.52
C GLY A 41 6.95 1.17 9.78
N TRP A 42 7.01 1.14 8.48
CA TRP A 42 5.84 1.01 7.62
C TRP A 42 6.12 -0.02 6.55
N GLU A 43 5.05 -0.58 5.98
CA GLU A 43 5.19 -1.53 4.89
C GLU A 43 4.26 -1.14 3.76
N LEU A 44 4.81 -1.03 2.55
CA LEU A 44 4.00 -0.85 1.34
C LEU A 44 3.78 -2.21 0.71
N ARG A 45 2.54 -2.48 0.31
CA ARG A 45 2.18 -3.71 -0.36
C ARG A 45 1.41 -3.37 -1.63
N VAL A 46 1.78 -4.02 -2.71
CA VAL A 46 1.07 -3.87 -3.98
C VAL A 46 0.36 -5.18 -4.29
N TRP A 47 -0.93 -5.07 -4.51
CA TRP A 47 -1.82 -6.19 -4.77
C TRP A 47 -2.32 -6.16 -6.20
N TYR A 48 -2.30 -7.30 -6.85
CA TYR A 48 -2.94 -7.51 -8.13
C TYR A 48 -4.08 -8.48 -7.86
N GLY A 49 -5.31 -7.94 -7.74
CA GLY A 49 -6.41 -8.75 -7.26
C GLY A 49 -6.12 -9.21 -5.83
N THR A 50 -6.08 -10.51 -5.64
CA THR A 50 -5.79 -11.10 -4.32
C THR A 50 -4.34 -11.54 -4.18
N GLU A 51 -3.52 -11.25 -5.18
CA GLU A 51 -2.13 -11.68 -5.18
C GLU A 51 -1.23 -10.53 -4.75
N LEU A 52 -0.37 -10.79 -3.75
CA LEU A 52 0.63 -9.82 -3.33
C LEU A 52 1.80 -9.91 -4.30
N VAL A 53 2.01 -8.86 -5.08
CA VAL A 53 3.05 -8.88 -6.11
C VAL A 53 4.30 -8.13 -5.71
N ARG A 54 4.22 -7.28 -4.68
CA ARG A 54 5.37 -6.50 -4.26
C ARG A 54 5.16 -6.00 -2.84
N SER A 55 6.22 -6.00 -2.04
CA SER A 55 6.16 -5.39 -0.71
C SER A 55 7.52 -4.87 -0.33
N GLN A 56 7.53 -3.86 0.54
CA GLN A 56 8.77 -3.29 1.05
C GLN A 56 8.53 -2.65 2.39
N VAL A 57 9.40 -2.94 3.34
CA VAL A 57 9.38 -2.29 4.65
C VAL A 57 10.20 -1.00 4.54
N CYS A 58 9.62 0.09 5.00
CA CYS A 58 10.24 1.41 4.98
C CYS A 58 10.43 1.86 6.41
N PRO A 59 11.66 1.88 6.93
CA PRO A 59 11.90 2.31 8.31
C PRO A 59 11.62 3.79 8.52
N ARG A 60 11.66 4.59 7.47
CA ARG A 60 11.46 6.03 7.59
C ARG A 60 10.27 6.47 6.78
N GLN A 61 9.55 7.45 7.32
CA GLN A 61 8.34 7.94 6.68
C GLN A 61 8.60 8.52 5.30
N GLU A 62 9.71 9.25 5.13
CA GLU A 62 10.00 9.84 3.84
C GLU A 62 10.25 8.79 2.76
N ASP A 63 10.67 7.59 3.15
CA ASP A 63 10.89 6.52 2.19
C ASP A 63 9.58 5.92 1.69
N VAL A 64 8.51 6.06 2.48
CA VAL A 64 7.20 5.55 2.07
C VAL A 64 6.73 6.25 0.81
N LEU A 65 6.73 7.59 0.83
CA LEU A 65 6.24 8.34 -0.31
C LEU A 65 7.11 8.16 -1.55
N SER A 66 8.43 8.22 -1.36
CA SER A 66 9.33 8.07 -2.51
C SER A 66 9.22 6.69 -3.14
N THR A 67 9.07 5.64 -2.32
CA THR A 67 8.92 4.28 -2.83
C THR A 67 7.59 4.13 -3.56
N ALA A 68 6.50 4.63 -2.95
CA ALA A 68 5.17 4.53 -3.55
C ALA A 68 5.13 5.26 -4.90
N GLU A 69 5.73 6.44 -4.99
CA GLU A 69 5.76 7.20 -6.24
C GLU A 69 6.60 6.50 -7.30
N LYS A 70 7.72 5.92 -6.91
CA LYS A 70 8.55 5.20 -7.83
C LYS A 70 7.82 3.99 -8.42
N TRP A 71 7.13 3.24 -7.57
CA TRP A 71 6.37 2.08 -8.02
C TRP A 71 5.23 2.48 -8.93
N LYS A 72 4.57 3.60 -8.61
CA LYS A 72 3.49 4.11 -9.45
C LYS A 72 4.01 4.49 -10.83
N ALA A 73 5.15 5.20 -10.87
CA ALA A 73 5.74 5.61 -12.14
C ALA A 73 6.08 4.39 -13.01
N THR A 74 6.64 3.35 -12.40
CA THR A 74 6.94 2.12 -13.12
C THR A 74 5.68 1.49 -13.68
N ALA A 75 4.62 1.42 -12.88
CA ALA A 75 3.36 0.84 -13.33
C ALA A 75 2.75 1.65 -14.47
N LEU A 76 2.79 2.98 -14.38
CA LEU A 76 2.27 3.82 -15.45
C LEU A 76 3.03 3.58 -16.76
N THR A 77 4.35 3.40 -16.65
CA THR A 77 5.16 3.07 -17.82
C THR A 77 4.76 1.73 -18.42
N ASP A 78 4.32 0.80 -17.59
CA ASP A 78 3.88 -0.52 -18.04
C ASP A 78 2.46 -0.54 -18.58
N GLY A 79 1.82 0.62 -18.68
CA GLY A 79 0.48 0.70 -19.26
C GLY A 79 -0.66 0.74 -18.27
N TRP A 80 -0.39 0.74 -16.99
CA TRP A 80 -1.43 0.93 -15.99
C TRP A 80 -1.86 2.40 -15.99
N ALA A 81 -3.12 2.67 -15.67
CA ALA A 81 -3.67 4.01 -15.72
C ALA A 81 -4.41 4.36 -14.44
N GLU A 82 -4.44 5.64 -14.14
CA GLU A 82 -5.18 6.14 -12.99
C GLU A 82 -6.67 6.10 -13.20
#